data_e70eb93ddf312997ee4a661666949c8c
#
_entry.id   e70eb93ddf312997ee4a661666949c8c
#
_cell.length_a   1.000
_cell.length_b   1.000
_cell.length_c   1.000
_cell.angle_alpha   90.00
_cell.angle_beta   90.00
_cell.angle_gamma   90.00
#
_symmetry.space_group_name_H-M   'P 1'
#
loop_
_entity.id
_entity.type
_entity.pdbx_description
1 polymer ?
#
loop_
_entity_poly.entity_id
_entity_poly.type
_entity_poly.pdbx_seq_one_letter_code
_entity_poly.pdbx_strand_id
1 'polypeptide(L)'
;HGVLGYYTALVEAGFIPKKDLLNFEKTGSYLLGHPVKNRAKGIEFSNGSLGMGLSLGIGVALSGKRRISSFKVYVVMGDGECNEGSVWEAALAAPQFELDNIFVIVDTTIEY
;
A
#
# COMPACT_ATOMS: atom_id res chain seq x y z
N HIS A 1 5.00 4.21 -6.08
CA HIS A 1 6.04 5.22 -6.01
C HIS A 1 6.52 5.50 -4.57
N GLY A 2 5.67 5.43 -3.57
CA GLY A 2 6.04 5.52 -2.14
C GLY A 2 6.60 4.22 -1.54
N VAL A 3 7.25 3.38 -2.32
CA VAL A 3 7.65 2.03 -1.93
C VAL A 3 8.66 1.98 -0.78
N LEU A 4 9.52 2.97 -0.66
CA LEU A 4 10.48 3.03 0.46
C LEU A 4 9.77 3.20 1.80
N GLY A 5 8.72 4.02 1.86
CA GLY A 5 7.88 4.15 3.04
C GLY A 5 7.17 2.84 3.39
N TYR A 6 6.68 2.13 2.38
CA TYR A 6 6.07 0.81 2.54
C TYR A 6 7.05 -0.22 3.10
N TYR A 7 8.24 -0.34 2.52
CA TYR A 7 9.27 -1.26 3.03
C TYR A 7 9.73 -0.90 4.44
N THR A 8 9.87 0.39 4.73
CA THR A 8 10.23 0.87 6.08
C THR A 8 9.17 0.48 7.10
N ALA A 9 7.89 0.62 6.77
CA ALA A 9 6.80 0.18 7.63
C ALA A 9 6.84 -1.33 7.89
N LEU A 10 7.16 -2.14 6.86
CA LEU A 10 7.33 -3.59 7.01
C LEU A 10 8.54 -3.95 7.89
N VAL A 11 9.62 -3.17 7.83
CA VAL A 11 10.77 -3.32 8.74
C VAL A 11 10.36 -3.02 10.18
N GLU A 12 9.69 -1.91 10.44
CA GLU A 12 9.22 -1.52 11.77
C GLU A 12 8.22 -2.53 12.35
N ALA A 13 7.40 -3.13 11.48
CA ALA A 13 6.47 -4.19 11.86
C ALA A 13 7.15 -5.58 12.08
N GLY A 14 8.43 -5.71 11.77
CA GLY A 14 9.20 -6.94 11.98
C GLY A 14 9.11 -7.98 10.85
N PHE A 15 8.55 -7.63 9.70
CA PHE A 15 8.46 -8.54 8.54
C PHE A 15 9.75 -8.61 7.73
N ILE A 16 10.50 -7.52 7.67
CA ILE A 16 11.73 -7.38 6.89
C ILE A 16 12.88 -7.00 7.83
N PRO A 17 14.03 -7.71 7.78
CA PRO A 17 15.22 -7.29 8.50
C PRO A 17 15.71 -5.92 8.03
N LYS A 18 16.03 -5.02 8.97
CA LYS A 18 16.48 -3.66 8.64
C LYS A 18 17.67 -3.62 7.69
N LYS A 19 18.61 -4.58 7.85
CA LYS A 19 19.80 -4.71 6.98
C LYS A 19 19.44 -4.93 5.50
N ASP A 20 18.27 -5.50 5.21
CA ASP A 20 17.86 -5.80 3.83
C ASP A 20 17.53 -4.52 3.05
N LEU A 21 17.21 -3.41 3.72
CA LEU A 21 17.01 -2.12 3.06
C LEU A 21 18.22 -1.64 2.26
N LEU A 22 19.43 -2.05 2.64
CA LEU A 22 20.67 -1.75 1.91
C LEU A 22 20.73 -2.40 0.52
N ASN A 23 19.86 -3.39 0.28
CA ASN A 23 19.78 -4.12 -0.98
C ASN A 23 18.64 -3.63 -1.88
N PHE A 24 17.99 -2.51 -1.54
CA PHE A 24 16.93 -1.93 -2.35
C PHE A 24 17.38 -1.73 -3.80
N GLU A 25 16.61 -2.25 -4.74
CA GLU A 25 16.86 -2.22 -6.20
C GLU A 25 18.19 -2.84 -6.65
N LYS A 26 18.89 -3.58 -5.80
CA LYS A 26 20.09 -4.32 -6.23
C LYS A 26 19.71 -5.64 -6.89
N THR A 27 20.54 -6.08 -7.82
CA THR A 27 20.37 -7.37 -8.50
C THR A 27 20.22 -8.52 -7.49
N GLY A 28 19.18 -9.33 -7.68
CA GLY A 28 18.85 -10.46 -6.78
C GLY A 28 18.11 -10.08 -5.50
N SER A 29 17.88 -8.79 -5.24
CA SER A 29 17.07 -8.35 -4.11
C SER A 29 15.57 -8.57 -4.38
N TYR A 30 14.83 -8.90 -3.32
CA TYR A 30 13.36 -8.91 -3.36
C TYR A 30 12.75 -7.52 -3.12
N LEU A 31 13.57 -6.54 -2.72
CA LEU A 31 13.15 -5.14 -2.50
C LEU A 31 13.24 -4.35 -3.81
N LEU A 32 12.24 -4.54 -4.64
CA LEU A 32 12.15 -3.92 -5.96
C LEU A 32 11.45 -2.55 -5.87
N GLY A 33 11.75 -1.66 -6.81
CA GLY A 33 11.08 -0.36 -6.94
C GLY A 33 9.56 -0.47 -7.15
N HIS A 34 9.12 -1.57 -7.77
CA HIS A 34 7.74 -2.01 -7.82
C HIS A 34 7.61 -3.34 -7.08
N PRO A 35 6.96 -3.37 -5.91
CA PRO A 35 6.97 -4.55 -5.07
C PRO A 35 6.26 -5.72 -5.75
N VAL A 36 6.84 -6.90 -5.60
CA VAL A 36 6.25 -8.18 -6.03
C VAL A 36 5.79 -8.93 -4.80
N LYS A 37 4.60 -9.49 -4.86
CA LYS A 37 3.98 -10.24 -3.75
C LYS A 37 4.95 -11.26 -3.17
N ASN A 38 5.20 -11.13 -1.86
CA ASN A 38 6.05 -12.03 -1.10
C ASN A 38 5.52 -12.12 0.34
N ARG A 39 4.70 -13.12 0.60
CA ARG A 39 4.03 -13.29 1.89
C ARG A 39 5.00 -13.47 3.05
N ALA A 40 6.13 -14.13 2.81
CA ALA A 40 7.15 -14.35 3.84
C ALA A 40 7.78 -13.04 4.33
N LYS A 41 7.71 -11.98 3.53
CA LYS A 41 8.22 -10.63 3.83
C LYS A 41 7.11 -9.61 4.12
N GLY A 42 5.85 -10.05 4.23
CA GLY A 42 4.72 -9.17 4.47
C GLY A 42 4.25 -8.38 3.25
N ILE A 43 4.81 -8.62 2.07
CA ILE A 43 4.40 -7.97 0.82
C ILE A 43 3.16 -8.68 0.28
N GLU A 44 1.99 -8.11 0.51
CA GLU A 44 0.71 -8.75 0.25
C GLU A 44 0.29 -8.70 -1.21
N PHE A 45 0.67 -7.64 -1.92
CA PHE A 45 0.29 -7.41 -3.32
C PHE A 45 1.48 -6.99 -4.16
N SER A 46 1.46 -7.38 -5.44
CA SER A 46 2.32 -6.79 -6.46
C SER A 46 1.72 -5.46 -6.88
N ASN A 47 2.53 -4.41 -6.88
CA ASN A 47 2.11 -3.04 -7.18
C ASN A 47 3.05 -2.40 -8.20
N GLY A 48 2.61 -1.29 -8.78
CA GLY A 48 3.39 -0.51 -9.75
C GLY A 48 2.49 0.27 -10.69
N SER A 49 1.33 -0.26 -11.04
CA SER A 49 0.31 0.49 -11.79
C SER A 49 -0.35 1.52 -10.88
N LEU A 50 -0.19 2.80 -11.22
CA LEU A 50 -0.77 3.90 -10.45
C LEU A 50 -2.30 3.80 -10.37
N GLY A 51 -2.85 4.15 -9.23
CA GLY A 51 -4.29 4.18 -8.98
C GLY A 51 -4.92 2.86 -8.59
N MET A 52 -4.18 1.73 -8.60
CA MET A 52 -4.73 0.41 -8.27
C MET A 52 -4.72 0.11 -6.77
N GLY A 53 -3.81 0.71 -6.02
CA GLY A 53 -3.59 0.39 -4.60
C GLY A 53 -4.81 0.66 -3.73
N LEU A 54 -5.52 1.76 -3.97
CA LEU A 54 -6.71 2.10 -3.18
C LEU A 54 -7.85 1.11 -3.42
N SER A 55 -8.08 0.69 -4.67
CA SER A 55 -9.09 -0.34 -5.00
C SER A 55 -8.79 -1.66 -4.31
N LEU A 56 -7.52 -2.08 -4.29
CA LEU A 56 -7.09 -3.27 -3.55
C LEU A 56 -7.34 -3.11 -2.05
N GLY A 57 -6.99 -1.96 -1.49
CA GLY A 57 -7.24 -1.64 -0.08
C GLY A 57 -8.73 -1.69 0.29
N ILE A 58 -9.59 -1.15 -0.57
CA ILE A 58 -11.07 -1.22 -0.42
C ILE A 58 -11.53 -2.68 -0.35
N GLY A 59 -11.06 -3.53 -1.25
CA GLY A 59 -11.40 -4.96 -1.26
C GLY A 59 -10.98 -5.67 0.02
N VAL A 60 -9.77 -5.40 0.50
CA VAL A 60 -9.26 -5.96 1.77
C VAL A 60 -10.07 -5.46 2.97
N ALA A 61 -10.36 -4.16 3.03
CA ALA A 61 -11.14 -3.55 4.11
C ALA A 61 -12.56 -4.12 4.15
N LEU A 62 -13.21 -4.26 3.00
CA LEU A 62 -14.54 -4.86 2.88
C LEU A 62 -14.55 -6.32 3.33
N SER A 63 -13.52 -7.10 2.95
CA SER A 63 -13.35 -8.47 3.41
C SER A 63 -13.21 -8.54 4.93
N GLY A 64 -12.41 -7.65 5.52
CA GLY A 64 -12.25 -7.55 6.97
C GLY A 64 -13.56 -7.26 7.69
N LYS A 65 -14.31 -6.28 7.19
CA LYS A 65 -15.62 -5.90 7.73
C LYS A 65 -16.62 -7.06 7.68
N ARG A 66 -16.71 -7.74 6.56
CA ARG A 66 -17.61 -8.90 6.39
C ARG A 66 -17.27 -10.08 7.30
N ARG A 67 -15.98 -10.26 7.62
CA ARG A 67 -15.49 -11.30 8.52
C ARG A 67 -15.51 -10.89 10.00
N ILE A 68 -15.98 -9.69 10.31
CA ILE A 68 -15.97 -9.11 11.66
C ILE A 68 -14.54 -9.12 12.24
N SER A 69 -13.55 -8.82 11.40
CA SER A 69 -12.15 -8.72 11.81
C SER A 69 -11.83 -7.30 12.26
N SER A 70 -10.94 -7.16 13.24
CA SER A 70 -10.55 -5.87 13.83
C SER A 70 -9.36 -5.20 13.16
N PHE A 71 -8.78 -5.78 12.11
CA PHE A 71 -7.62 -5.20 11.45
C PHE A 71 -7.97 -3.92 10.69
N LYS A 72 -6.98 -3.06 10.58
CA LYS A 72 -7.04 -1.82 9.81
C LYS A 72 -6.22 -1.96 8.54
N VAL A 73 -6.65 -1.28 7.49
CA VAL A 73 -5.97 -1.23 6.20
C VAL A 73 -5.38 0.16 6.01
N TYR A 74 -4.09 0.22 5.70
CA TYR A 74 -3.40 1.46 5.39
C TYR A 74 -2.96 1.42 3.93
N VAL A 75 -3.31 2.45 3.18
CA VAL A 75 -2.91 2.61 1.77
C VAL A 75 -2.05 3.87 1.67
N VAL A 76 -0.84 3.72 1.16
CA VAL A 76 0.06 4.84 0.87
C VAL A 76 0.01 5.11 -0.62
N MET A 77 -0.25 6.35 -0.99
CA MET A 77 -0.32 6.80 -2.39
C MET A 77 0.60 8.01 -2.58
N GLY A 78 1.13 8.18 -3.80
CA GLY A 78 1.74 9.43 -4.20
C GLY A 78 0.69 10.47 -4.60
N ASP A 79 1.03 11.76 -4.51
CA ASP A 79 0.16 12.85 -4.92
C ASP A 79 -0.17 12.79 -6.43
N GLY A 80 0.83 12.49 -7.27
CA GLY A 80 0.63 12.29 -8.70
C GLY A 80 -0.32 11.13 -9.03
N GLU A 81 -0.33 10.08 -8.22
CA GLU A 81 -1.27 8.96 -8.34
C GLU A 81 -2.73 9.39 -8.17
N CYS A 82 -2.98 10.45 -7.42
CA CYS A 82 -4.33 10.99 -7.24
C CYS A 82 -4.94 11.58 -8.52
N ASN A 83 -4.18 11.69 -9.61
CA ASN A 83 -4.71 12.05 -10.92
C ASN A 83 -5.37 10.87 -11.66
N GLU A 84 -5.18 9.64 -11.17
CA GLU A 84 -5.83 8.46 -11.75
C GLU A 84 -7.30 8.40 -11.38
N GLY A 85 -8.18 8.20 -12.37
CA GLY A 85 -9.64 8.13 -12.17
C GLY A 85 -10.04 7.01 -11.21
N SER A 86 -9.34 5.87 -11.25
CA SER A 86 -9.59 4.72 -10.37
C SER A 86 -9.43 5.04 -8.88
N VAL A 87 -8.60 6.02 -8.51
CA VAL A 87 -8.47 6.50 -7.12
C VAL A 87 -9.79 7.08 -6.64
N TRP A 88 -10.43 7.92 -7.45
CA TRP A 88 -11.70 8.58 -7.09
C TRP A 88 -12.88 7.62 -7.12
N GLU A 89 -12.88 6.67 -8.05
CA GLU A 89 -13.88 5.59 -8.08
C GLU A 89 -13.80 4.75 -6.80
N ALA A 90 -12.59 4.38 -6.38
CA ALA A 90 -12.38 3.66 -5.13
C ALA A 90 -12.77 4.50 -3.90
N ALA A 91 -12.41 5.80 -3.90
CA ALA A 91 -12.76 6.71 -2.82
C ALA A 91 -14.29 6.86 -2.65
N LEU A 92 -15.04 6.84 -3.76
CA LEU A 92 -16.51 6.85 -3.72
C LEU A 92 -17.10 5.53 -3.19
N ALA A 93 -16.43 4.41 -3.45
CA ALA A 93 -16.89 3.10 -2.99
C ALA A 93 -16.78 2.93 -1.46
N ALA A 94 -15.75 3.54 -0.84
CA ALA A 94 -15.49 3.39 0.59
C ALA A 94 -16.68 3.79 1.48
N PRO A 95 -17.30 4.98 1.34
CA PRO A 95 -18.49 5.35 2.11
C PRO A 95 -19.71 4.53 1.71
N GLN A 96 -19.83 4.11 0.45
CA GLN A 96 -20.95 3.26 0.00
C GLN A 96 -20.98 1.92 0.76
N PHE A 97 -19.82 1.37 1.08
CA PHE A 97 -19.70 0.15 1.89
C PHE A 97 -19.50 0.43 3.39
N GLU A 98 -19.62 1.70 3.80
CA GLU A 98 -19.43 2.12 5.18
C GLU A 98 -18.10 1.62 5.78
N LEU A 99 -17.01 1.73 5.02
CA LEU A 99 -15.69 1.27 5.45
C LEU A 99 -15.07 2.27 6.43
N ASP A 100 -14.96 1.87 7.68
CA ASP A 100 -14.36 2.62 8.79
C ASP A 100 -13.00 2.06 9.21
N ASN A 101 -12.51 1.04 8.51
CA ASN A 101 -11.27 0.31 8.78
C ASN A 101 -10.19 0.53 7.72
N ILE A 102 -10.32 1.55 6.89
CA ILE A 102 -9.32 1.93 5.88
C ILE A 102 -8.82 3.35 6.10
N PHE A 103 -7.51 3.53 5.98
CA PHE A 103 -6.81 4.80 6.13
C PHE A 103 -5.94 5.04 4.91
N VAL A 104 -6.08 6.21 4.30
CA VAL A 104 -5.34 6.58 3.11
C VAL A 104 -4.36 7.69 3.46
N ILE A 105 -3.10 7.48 3.13
CA ILE A 105 -2.02 8.44 3.34
C ILE A 105 -1.52 8.86 1.96
N VAL A 106 -1.59 10.16 1.68
CA VAL A 106 -1.04 10.72 0.45
C VAL A 106 0.31 11.35 0.77
N ASP A 107 1.37 10.80 0.16
CA ASP A 107 2.71 11.34 0.23
C ASP A 107 2.86 12.43 -0.83
N THR A 108 3.09 13.67 -0.38
CA THR A 108 3.16 14.83 -1.26
C THR A 108 4.58 15.33 -1.38
N THR A 109 5.01 15.59 -2.61
CA THR A 109 6.26 16.27 -2.88
C THR A 109 6.01 17.77 -2.86
N ILE A 110 6.66 18.48 -1.94
CA ILE A 110 6.64 19.95 -1.94
C ILE A 110 7.86 20.42 -2.73
N GLU A 111 7.62 20.99 -3.89
CA GLU A 111 8.65 21.72 -4.64
C GLU A 111 8.65 23.18 -4.17
N TYR A 112 9.80 23.63 -3.73
CA TYR A 112 10.02 25.03 -3.35
C TYR A 112 10.62 25.82 -4.53
#